data_03d08bfef47c8cf23551b2c0f66f1678
#
_entry.id   03d08bfef47c8cf23551b2c0f66f1678
#
_cell.length_a   1.000
_cell.length_b   1.000
_cell.length_c   1.000
_cell.angle_alpha   90.00
_cell.angle_beta   90.00
_cell.angle_gamma   90.00
#
_symmetry.space_group_name_H-M   'P 1'
#
loop_
_entity.id
_entity.type
_entity.pdbx_description
1 polymer ?
#
loop_
_entity_poly.entity_id
_entity_poly.type
_entity_poly.pdbx_seq_one_letter_code
_entity_poly.pdbx_strand_id
1 'polypeptide(L)'
;MELAKRVRSITKQEAVASYQALCAVGPEEHMRSRAGLDALDYFFLGHRLKAKTKRHLSFYDAMRDPDRVAQLTELVVKYKKKPLRDYDETGLLKAQYQVFQLYFGTINQFRPVVAKWIYQRFTPRVGILDISAGWGGRALAAMSLGIPYVGVDANTKLKPAYERLLSLEPGAKVRMIFRPAEEVSFANLSYDLVFTSPPYFMLEEYEQMPAYGSKQGFIDRFLIPVVMKAWAHLLVGGHMALNMPEEMYEAVRPHLPKIKERLALPLSNRHPVNTAKGQTLGEEDKERHEWIYIWWRRSVPTPLSRKRVRSSKVKTLKKLR
;
A
#
# COMPACT_ATOMS: atom_id res chain seq x y z
N MET A 1 -13.51 19.42 1.44
CA MET A 1 -12.49 19.77 2.47
C MET A 1 -13.10 20.08 3.85
N GLU A 2 -14.26 20.74 3.89
CA GLU A 2 -14.99 21.09 5.13
C GLU A 2 -15.24 19.88 6.06
N LEU A 3 -15.89 18.83 5.54
CA LEU A 3 -16.21 17.62 6.31
C LEU A 3 -14.96 16.99 6.95
N ALA A 4 -13.86 16.93 6.22
CA ALA A 4 -12.61 16.35 6.73
C ALA A 4 -12.07 17.13 7.95
N LYS A 5 -12.10 18.46 7.91
CA LYS A 5 -11.67 19.32 9.01
C LYS A 5 -12.58 19.15 10.24
N ARG A 6 -13.89 18.98 10.05
CA ARG A 6 -14.84 18.73 11.13
C ARG A 6 -14.67 17.34 11.76
N VAL A 7 -14.40 16.30 10.92
CA VAL A 7 -14.12 14.94 11.42
C VAL A 7 -12.79 14.88 12.17
N ARG A 8 -11.77 15.53 11.62
CA ARG A 8 -10.44 15.56 12.21
C ARG A 8 -9.75 16.88 11.90
N SER A 9 -9.72 17.77 12.88
CA SER A 9 -9.02 19.05 12.77
C SER A 9 -7.53 18.82 12.98
N ILE A 10 -6.77 18.90 11.89
CA ILE A 10 -5.31 18.83 11.93
C ILE A 10 -4.78 20.13 11.34
N THR A 11 -3.94 20.83 12.07
CA THR A 11 -3.27 22.03 11.62
C THR A 11 -2.05 21.69 10.75
N LYS A 12 -1.57 22.66 9.98
CA LYS A 12 -0.33 22.49 9.22
C LYS A 12 0.87 22.20 10.15
N GLN A 13 0.91 22.79 11.32
CA GLN A 13 1.98 22.56 12.31
C GLN A 13 1.97 21.11 12.80
N GLU A 14 0.79 20.56 13.13
CA GLU A 14 0.66 19.16 13.53
C GLU A 14 1.03 18.19 12.39
N ALA A 15 0.68 18.51 11.14
CA ALA A 15 1.09 17.72 9.98
C ALA A 15 2.62 17.72 9.82
N VAL A 16 3.27 18.88 9.95
CA VAL A 16 4.73 19.01 9.92
C VAL A 16 5.37 18.22 11.07
N ALA A 17 4.87 18.39 12.31
CA ALA A 17 5.36 17.66 13.48
C ALA A 17 5.22 16.14 13.31
N SER A 18 4.11 15.69 12.73
CA SER A 18 3.89 14.28 12.43
C SER A 18 4.89 13.73 11.39
N TYR A 19 5.25 14.53 10.39
CA TYR A 19 6.30 14.17 9.43
C TYR A 19 7.68 14.13 10.07
N GLN A 20 8.03 15.14 10.89
CA GLN A 20 9.29 15.16 11.63
C GLN A 20 9.41 13.97 12.59
N ALA A 21 8.32 13.61 13.27
CA ALA A 21 8.28 12.40 14.08
C ALA A 21 8.57 11.15 13.23
N LEU A 22 8.03 11.05 11.99
CA LEU A 22 8.36 9.96 11.09
C LEU A 22 9.84 9.96 10.70
N CYS A 23 10.45 11.13 10.44
CA CYS A 23 11.87 11.22 10.15
C CYS A 23 12.72 10.70 11.31
N ALA A 24 12.33 10.95 12.55
CA ALA A 24 13.03 10.53 13.77
C ALA A 24 12.83 9.04 14.12
N VAL A 25 11.81 8.34 13.60
CA VAL A 25 11.57 6.91 13.89
C VAL A 25 12.77 6.08 13.46
N GLY A 26 13.40 5.39 14.41
CA GLY A 26 14.52 4.46 14.18
C GLY A 26 14.06 3.11 13.62
N PRO A 27 15.01 2.27 13.15
CA PRO A 27 14.72 0.95 12.58
C PRO A 27 14.14 -0.03 13.61
N GLU A 28 14.41 0.16 14.90
CA GLU A 28 13.91 -0.67 16.01
C GLU A 28 12.54 -0.19 16.51
N GLU A 29 12.13 1.03 16.16
CA GLU A 29 10.84 1.58 16.58
C GLU A 29 9.72 1.02 15.72
N HIS A 30 8.86 0.33 16.38
CA HIS A 30 7.89 -0.58 15.87
C HIS A 30 6.84 -0.02 14.91
N MET A 31 6.43 -0.93 14.02
CA MET A 31 5.24 -0.91 13.15
C MET A 31 3.93 -0.44 13.84
N ARG A 32 3.91 -0.22 15.16
CA ARG A 32 2.75 0.33 15.90
C ARG A 32 2.74 1.84 16.01
N SER A 33 3.86 2.51 15.74
CA SER A 33 3.95 3.97 15.78
C SER A 33 2.92 4.62 14.83
N ARG A 34 2.39 5.75 15.24
CA ARG A 34 1.46 6.57 14.47
C ARG A 34 2.14 7.72 13.72
N ALA A 35 3.46 7.79 13.76
CA ALA A 35 4.24 8.83 13.11
C ALA A 35 3.91 8.89 11.60
N GLY A 36 3.70 10.08 11.09
CA GLY A 36 3.30 10.36 9.71
C GLY A 36 1.79 10.24 9.43
N LEU A 37 0.97 9.65 10.33
CA LEU A 37 -0.47 9.47 10.04
C LEU A 37 -1.24 10.80 10.03
N ASP A 38 -0.89 11.75 10.89
CA ASP A 38 -1.57 13.04 10.93
C ASP A 38 -1.20 13.89 9.71
N ALA A 39 0.05 13.77 9.22
CA ALA A 39 0.42 14.36 7.95
C ALA A 39 -0.43 13.80 6.80
N LEU A 40 -0.61 12.48 6.72
CA LEU A 40 -1.46 11.87 5.68
C LEU A 40 -2.92 12.30 5.81
N ASP A 41 -3.47 12.35 7.02
CA ASP A 41 -4.84 12.79 7.23
C ASP A 41 -5.04 14.26 6.83
N TYR A 42 -4.07 15.12 7.12
CA TYR A 42 -4.11 16.52 6.71
C TYR A 42 -4.25 16.69 5.19
N PHE A 43 -3.54 15.88 4.40
CA PHE A 43 -3.57 15.99 2.94
C PHE A 43 -4.65 15.12 2.26
N PHE A 44 -4.94 13.92 2.79
CA PHE A 44 -5.71 12.90 2.08
C PHE A 44 -7.04 12.52 2.74
N LEU A 45 -7.34 12.95 3.99
CA LEU A 45 -8.57 12.54 4.65
C LEU A 45 -9.81 12.91 3.83
N GLY A 46 -9.85 14.11 3.23
CA GLY A 46 -10.97 14.53 2.40
C GLY A 46 -11.24 13.63 1.19
N HIS A 47 -10.19 13.03 0.61
CA HIS A 47 -10.31 12.06 -0.46
C HIS A 47 -10.76 10.70 0.08
N ARG A 48 -10.24 10.26 1.22
CA ARG A 48 -10.64 8.99 1.84
C ARG A 48 -12.09 8.99 2.29
N LEU A 49 -12.62 10.12 2.76
CA LEU A 49 -14.04 10.24 3.13
C LEU A 49 -14.98 10.08 1.92
N LYS A 50 -14.50 10.32 0.70
CA LYS A 50 -15.24 10.15 -0.57
C LYS A 50 -15.06 8.76 -1.20
N ALA A 51 -14.05 8.00 -0.77
CA ALA A 51 -13.86 6.65 -1.26
C ALA A 51 -14.95 5.71 -0.70
N LYS A 52 -15.44 4.80 -1.54
CA LYS A 52 -16.48 3.84 -1.16
C LYS A 52 -15.88 2.62 -0.49
N THR A 53 -16.49 2.19 0.59
CA THR A 53 -16.17 0.94 1.27
C THR A 53 -16.69 -0.27 0.48
N LYS A 54 -16.37 -1.48 0.91
CA LYS A 54 -16.92 -2.74 0.36
C LYS A 54 -18.46 -2.82 0.36
N ARG A 55 -19.15 -1.89 1.01
CA ARG A 55 -20.61 -1.75 0.99
C ARG A 55 -21.08 -0.67 0.03
N HIS A 56 -20.25 -0.24 -0.92
CA HIS A 56 -20.52 0.74 -1.97
C HIS A 56 -20.97 2.11 -1.46
N LEU A 57 -20.63 2.44 -0.20
CA LEU A 57 -21.00 3.69 0.46
C LEU A 57 -19.75 4.43 0.95
N SER A 58 -19.65 5.73 0.66
CA SER A 58 -18.67 6.63 1.25
C SER A 58 -19.23 7.33 2.50
N PHE A 59 -18.35 7.74 3.41
CA PHE A 59 -18.81 8.56 4.55
C PHE A 59 -19.36 9.91 4.07
N TYR A 60 -18.76 10.46 3.01
CA TYR A 60 -19.23 11.71 2.42
C TYR A 60 -20.68 11.61 1.90
N ASP A 61 -21.03 10.52 1.23
CA ASP A 61 -22.39 10.31 0.73
C ASP A 61 -23.36 10.01 1.88
N ALA A 62 -22.93 9.21 2.86
CA ALA A 62 -23.74 8.91 4.05
C ALA A 62 -24.13 10.17 4.83
N MET A 63 -23.25 11.17 4.94
CA MET A 63 -23.53 12.42 5.64
C MET A 63 -24.42 13.39 4.85
N ARG A 64 -24.75 13.09 3.61
CA ARG A 64 -25.69 13.87 2.76
C ARG A 64 -27.05 13.24 2.62
N ASP A 65 -27.22 12.06 3.14
CA ASP A 65 -28.45 11.29 3.15
C ASP A 65 -29.06 11.34 4.57
N PRO A 66 -30.22 12.00 4.77
CA PRO A 66 -30.85 12.13 6.08
C PRO A 66 -31.13 10.79 6.77
N ASP A 67 -31.52 9.75 6.01
CA ASP A 67 -31.80 8.42 6.57
C ASP A 67 -30.52 7.75 7.06
N ARG A 68 -29.41 7.93 6.33
CA ARG A 68 -28.09 7.44 6.76
C ARG A 68 -27.56 8.19 7.98
N VAL A 69 -27.77 9.49 8.04
CA VAL A 69 -27.42 10.29 9.24
C VAL A 69 -28.20 9.80 10.45
N ALA A 70 -29.52 9.57 10.32
CA ALA A 70 -30.34 9.00 11.38
C ALA A 70 -29.82 7.61 11.81
N GLN A 71 -29.58 6.71 10.86
CA GLN A 71 -29.02 5.39 11.12
C GLN A 71 -27.66 5.46 11.86
N LEU A 72 -26.76 6.33 11.42
CA LEU A 72 -25.45 6.50 12.08
C LEU A 72 -25.63 7.05 13.51
N THR A 73 -26.60 7.93 13.73
CA THR A 73 -26.90 8.49 15.05
C THR A 73 -27.42 7.40 16.00
N GLU A 74 -28.32 6.53 15.54
CA GLU A 74 -28.77 5.36 16.31
C GLU A 74 -27.62 4.42 16.66
N LEU A 75 -26.73 4.17 15.69
CA LEU A 75 -25.51 3.37 15.91
C LEU A 75 -24.57 4.01 16.95
N VAL A 76 -24.47 5.35 16.98
CA VAL A 76 -23.68 6.05 18.00
C VAL A 76 -24.27 5.78 19.39
N VAL A 77 -25.59 5.92 19.58
CA VAL A 77 -26.25 5.63 20.87
C VAL A 77 -26.00 4.19 21.28
N LYS A 78 -26.21 3.25 20.34
CA LYS A 78 -26.04 1.81 20.60
C LYS A 78 -24.62 1.41 21.02
N TYR A 79 -23.60 1.92 20.31
CA TYR A 79 -22.22 1.46 20.50
C TYR A 79 -21.41 2.31 21.48
N LYS A 80 -21.70 3.61 21.61
CA LYS A 80 -20.92 4.50 22.49
C LYS A 80 -21.45 4.53 23.92
N LYS A 81 -22.66 4.03 24.15
CA LYS A 81 -23.33 4.02 25.47
C LYS A 81 -23.33 5.42 26.14
N LYS A 82 -23.38 6.47 25.33
CA LYS A 82 -23.39 7.88 25.76
C LYS A 82 -24.64 8.56 25.20
N PRO A 83 -25.44 9.28 26.01
CA PRO A 83 -26.63 9.99 25.56
C PRO A 83 -26.30 11.03 24.47
N LEU A 84 -27.18 11.22 23.49
CA LEU A 84 -26.97 12.20 22.40
C LEU A 84 -26.80 13.62 22.91
N ARG A 85 -27.53 13.99 24.00
CA ARG A 85 -27.44 15.32 24.63
C ARG A 85 -26.04 15.68 25.14
N ASP A 86 -25.17 14.69 25.30
CA ASP A 86 -23.79 14.89 25.80
C ASP A 86 -22.78 15.10 24.64
N TYR A 87 -23.26 15.13 23.40
CA TYR A 87 -22.43 15.44 22.24
C TYR A 87 -22.71 16.86 21.74
N ASP A 88 -21.66 17.62 21.51
CA ASP A 88 -21.73 18.74 20.58
C ASP A 88 -21.76 18.27 19.14
N GLU A 89 -22.05 19.13 18.19
CA GLU A 89 -22.13 18.81 16.76
C GLU A 89 -20.86 18.12 16.25
N THR A 90 -19.70 18.61 16.64
CA THR A 90 -18.40 18.07 16.23
C THR A 90 -18.14 16.70 16.84
N GLY A 91 -18.46 16.51 18.10
CA GLY A 91 -18.34 15.24 18.81
C GLY A 91 -19.25 14.18 18.24
N LEU A 92 -20.49 14.54 17.90
CA LEU A 92 -21.44 13.63 17.24
C LEU A 92 -20.93 13.21 15.86
N LEU A 93 -20.45 14.14 15.05
CA LEU A 93 -19.89 13.84 13.73
C LEU A 93 -18.69 12.89 13.81
N LYS A 94 -17.78 13.10 14.78
CA LYS A 94 -16.66 12.19 15.02
C LYS A 94 -17.13 10.80 15.45
N ALA A 95 -18.13 10.73 16.31
CA ALA A 95 -18.72 9.45 16.73
C ALA A 95 -19.40 8.73 15.56
N GLN A 96 -20.16 9.46 14.73
CA GLN A 96 -20.78 8.93 13.50
C GLN A 96 -19.70 8.38 12.54
N TYR A 97 -18.57 9.08 12.35
CA TYR A 97 -17.48 8.55 11.52
C TYR A 97 -16.88 7.26 12.09
N GLN A 98 -16.72 7.18 13.42
CA GLN A 98 -16.20 5.97 14.06
C GLN A 98 -17.15 4.77 13.89
N VAL A 99 -18.47 4.97 14.08
CA VAL A 99 -19.45 3.89 13.89
C VAL A 99 -19.65 3.55 12.41
N PHE A 100 -19.52 4.53 11.50
CA PHE A 100 -19.47 4.28 10.07
C PHE A 100 -18.33 3.31 9.71
N GLN A 101 -17.12 3.57 10.22
CA GLN A 101 -15.96 2.69 9.99
C GLN A 101 -16.18 1.28 10.53
N LEU A 102 -16.84 1.13 11.68
CA LEU A 102 -17.17 -0.17 12.26
C LEU A 102 -18.21 -0.92 11.45
N TYR A 103 -19.27 -0.23 10.99
CA TYR A 103 -20.44 -0.86 10.39
C TYR A 103 -20.33 -1.02 8.88
N PHE A 104 -19.82 0.00 8.18
CA PHE A 104 -19.69 -0.01 6.71
C PHE A 104 -18.30 -0.38 6.21
N GLY A 105 -17.31 -0.33 7.07
CA GLY A 105 -15.91 -0.62 6.74
C GLY A 105 -15.01 0.62 6.76
N THR A 106 -13.72 0.38 6.86
CA THR A 106 -12.70 1.44 6.94
C THR A 106 -11.95 1.52 5.61
N ILE A 107 -11.82 2.73 5.08
CA ILE A 107 -10.83 3.00 4.01
C ILE A 107 -9.47 3.16 4.67
N ASN A 108 -8.65 2.15 4.52
CA ASN A 108 -7.33 2.10 5.15
C ASN A 108 -6.31 2.95 4.38
N GLN A 109 -5.28 3.41 5.09
CA GLN A 109 -4.08 3.98 4.51
C GLN A 109 -2.87 3.17 4.95
N PHE A 110 -1.92 2.97 4.04
CA PHE A 110 -0.70 2.27 4.38
C PHE A 110 0.09 3.10 5.41
N ARG A 111 0.52 2.47 6.50
CA ARG A 111 1.23 3.18 7.58
C ARG A 111 2.65 3.56 7.13
N PRO A 112 3.03 4.84 7.22
CA PRO A 112 4.37 5.30 6.81
C PRO A 112 5.50 4.59 7.53
N VAL A 113 5.35 4.32 8.82
CA VAL A 113 6.38 3.61 9.62
C VAL A 113 6.66 2.20 9.11
N VAL A 114 5.63 1.50 8.63
CA VAL A 114 5.80 0.16 8.04
C VAL A 114 6.57 0.26 6.72
N ALA A 115 6.22 1.23 5.87
CA ALA A 115 6.95 1.45 4.63
C ALA A 115 8.41 1.86 4.91
N LYS A 116 8.63 2.74 5.89
CA LYS A 116 9.99 3.16 6.30
C LYS A 116 10.81 1.96 6.77
N TRP A 117 10.22 1.07 7.58
CA TRP A 117 10.89 -0.14 8.02
C TRP A 117 11.28 -1.07 6.85
N ILE A 118 10.40 -1.25 5.86
CA ILE A 118 10.71 -2.00 4.63
C ILE A 118 11.87 -1.35 3.86
N TYR A 119 11.86 -0.03 3.72
CA TYR A 119 12.93 0.68 3.01
C TYR A 119 14.27 0.58 3.73
N GLN A 120 14.28 0.67 5.06
CA GLN A 120 15.48 0.46 5.87
C GLN A 120 15.98 -0.98 5.81
N ARG A 121 15.09 -1.98 5.72
CA ARG A 121 15.46 -3.40 5.58
C ARG A 121 16.12 -3.71 4.25
N PHE A 122 15.61 -3.17 3.15
CA PHE A 122 16.11 -3.45 1.81
C PHE A 122 17.12 -2.41 1.30
N THR A 123 17.23 -1.27 1.96
CA THR A 123 18.21 -0.21 1.67
C THR A 123 18.34 0.11 0.17
N PRO A 124 17.22 0.48 -0.54
CA PRO A 124 17.29 0.78 -1.96
C PRO A 124 18.22 1.98 -2.20
N ARG A 125 19.13 1.83 -3.16
CA ARG A 125 20.13 2.84 -3.51
C ARG A 125 19.80 3.62 -4.75
N VAL A 126 19.02 3.01 -5.65
CA VAL A 126 18.63 3.61 -6.92
C VAL A 126 17.26 4.26 -6.80
N GLY A 127 16.27 3.55 -6.28
CA GLY A 127 14.95 4.07 -6.07
C GLY A 127 13.89 3.00 -5.86
N ILE A 128 12.71 3.48 -5.55
CA ILE A 128 11.52 2.67 -5.26
C ILE A 128 10.49 2.88 -6.37
N LEU A 129 9.93 1.79 -6.88
CA LEU A 129 8.70 1.81 -7.70
C LEU A 129 7.52 1.33 -6.86
N ASP A 130 6.46 2.14 -6.84
CA ASP A 130 5.16 1.82 -6.24
C ASP A 130 4.07 1.91 -7.30
N ILE A 131 3.47 0.78 -7.67
CA ILE A 131 2.51 0.68 -8.77
C ILE A 131 1.06 1.03 -8.39
N SER A 132 0.82 1.37 -7.11
CA SER A 132 -0.49 1.75 -6.57
C SER A 132 -0.31 2.64 -5.34
N ALA A 133 0.17 3.86 -5.56
CA ALA A 133 0.68 4.75 -4.50
C ALA A 133 -0.36 5.15 -3.44
N GLY A 134 -1.65 5.23 -3.82
CA GLY A 134 -2.78 5.46 -2.91
C GLY A 134 -2.68 6.77 -2.13
N TRP A 135 -2.84 6.69 -0.82
CA TRP A 135 -2.95 7.84 0.09
C TRP A 135 -1.59 8.36 0.61
N GLY A 136 -0.50 8.17 -0.14
CA GLY A 136 0.79 8.79 0.12
C GLY A 136 1.63 8.18 1.25
N GLY A 137 1.20 7.12 1.93
CA GLY A 137 1.93 6.57 3.08
C GLY A 137 3.32 6.07 2.74
N ARG A 138 3.47 5.38 1.59
CA ARG A 138 4.74 4.88 1.09
C ARG A 138 5.63 5.98 0.53
N ALA A 139 5.03 6.98 -0.14
CA ALA A 139 5.74 8.17 -0.59
C ALA A 139 6.30 8.99 0.59
N LEU A 140 5.49 9.22 1.64
CA LEU A 140 5.91 9.94 2.84
C LEU A 140 7.09 9.25 3.55
N ALA A 141 7.07 7.92 3.58
CA ALA A 141 8.19 7.13 4.11
C ALA A 141 9.46 7.28 3.27
N ALA A 142 9.36 7.28 1.93
CA ALA A 142 10.50 7.51 1.05
C ALA A 142 11.07 8.93 1.24
N MET A 143 10.21 9.94 1.36
CA MET A 143 10.60 11.31 1.68
C MET A 143 11.40 11.38 2.99
N SER A 144 10.93 10.73 4.06
CA SER A 144 11.60 10.75 5.37
C SER A 144 12.98 10.12 5.39
N LEU A 145 13.35 9.38 4.34
CA LEU A 145 14.66 8.73 4.16
C LEU A 145 15.48 9.34 3.01
N GLY A 146 14.94 10.32 2.29
CA GLY A 146 15.60 10.92 1.12
C GLY A 146 15.77 9.95 -0.06
N ILE A 147 15.00 8.84 -0.11
CA ILE A 147 15.11 7.81 -1.14
C ILE A 147 14.30 8.21 -2.39
N PRO A 148 14.88 8.09 -3.60
CA PRO A 148 14.12 8.32 -4.83
C PRO A 148 12.90 7.38 -4.91
N TYR A 149 11.74 7.94 -5.27
CA TYR A 149 10.48 7.20 -5.30
C TYR A 149 9.68 7.59 -6.55
N VAL A 150 9.19 6.59 -7.25
CA VAL A 150 8.23 6.74 -8.35
C VAL A 150 6.94 6.05 -7.94
N GLY A 151 5.88 6.83 -7.73
CA GLY A 151 4.54 6.33 -7.46
C GLY A 151 3.65 6.42 -8.69
N VAL A 152 2.90 5.35 -8.95
CA VAL A 152 1.86 5.31 -9.98
C VAL A 152 0.51 5.21 -9.31
N ASP A 153 -0.45 5.99 -9.74
CA ASP A 153 -1.84 5.93 -9.27
C ASP A 153 -2.80 6.36 -10.37
N ALA A 154 -3.89 5.62 -10.54
CA ALA A 154 -4.89 5.95 -11.55
C ALA A 154 -5.73 7.19 -11.16
N ASN A 155 -5.84 7.49 -9.86
CA ASN A 155 -6.69 8.55 -9.36
C ASN A 155 -6.04 9.94 -9.52
N THR A 156 -6.32 10.60 -10.64
CA THR A 156 -5.81 11.95 -10.96
C THR A 156 -6.28 13.02 -9.95
N LYS A 157 -7.37 12.78 -9.20
CA LYS A 157 -7.86 13.72 -8.17
C LYS A 157 -6.90 13.83 -6.98
N LEU A 158 -5.98 12.87 -6.82
CA LEU A 158 -4.97 12.91 -5.76
C LEU A 158 -3.82 13.86 -6.06
N LYS A 159 -3.63 14.27 -7.31
CA LYS A 159 -2.51 15.11 -7.73
C LYS A 159 -2.33 16.36 -6.85
N PRO A 160 -3.35 17.20 -6.59
CA PRO A 160 -3.18 18.37 -5.72
C PRO A 160 -2.83 18.00 -4.25
N ALA A 161 -3.26 16.84 -3.76
CA ALA A 161 -2.91 16.39 -2.42
C ALA A 161 -1.44 15.98 -2.33
N TYR A 162 -0.93 15.29 -3.35
CA TYR A 162 0.49 14.95 -3.47
C TYR A 162 1.37 16.18 -3.62
N GLU A 163 0.98 17.18 -4.44
CA GLU A 163 1.71 18.43 -4.58
C GLU A 163 1.87 19.14 -3.22
N ARG A 164 0.81 19.17 -2.42
CA ARG A 164 0.87 19.72 -1.05
C ARG A 164 1.69 18.84 -0.11
N LEU A 165 1.60 17.50 -0.21
CA LEU A 165 2.42 16.57 0.57
C LEU A 165 3.91 16.84 0.34
N LEU A 166 4.32 17.01 -0.93
CA LEU A 166 5.71 17.27 -1.30
C LEU A 166 6.24 18.61 -0.77
N SER A 167 5.37 19.55 -0.43
CA SER A 167 5.77 20.81 0.21
C SER A 167 6.30 20.65 1.64
N LEU A 168 6.13 19.48 2.27
CA LEU A 168 6.76 19.16 3.56
C LEU A 168 8.27 19.02 3.44
N GLU A 169 8.76 18.59 2.29
CA GLU A 169 10.18 18.36 2.00
C GLU A 169 10.49 18.78 0.55
N PRO A 170 10.80 20.06 0.31
CA PRO A 170 10.99 20.56 -1.06
C PRO A 170 12.11 19.88 -1.86
N GLY A 171 13.06 19.23 -1.16
CA GLY A 171 14.15 18.45 -1.77
C GLY A 171 13.80 16.98 -2.02
N ALA A 172 12.56 16.55 -1.73
CA ALA A 172 12.17 15.15 -1.87
C ALA A 172 12.26 14.66 -3.33
N LYS A 173 12.93 13.53 -3.52
CA LYS A 173 13.08 12.87 -4.83
C LYS A 173 11.86 11.99 -5.16
N VAL A 174 10.66 12.56 -5.07
CA VAL A 174 9.40 11.85 -5.30
C VAL A 174 8.78 12.32 -6.61
N ARG A 175 8.49 11.37 -7.48
CA ARG A 175 7.79 11.58 -8.76
C ARG A 175 6.50 10.78 -8.75
N MET A 176 5.38 11.43 -9.07
CA MET A 176 4.08 10.79 -9.21
C MET A 176 3.66 10.71 -10.68
N ILE A 177 3.13 9.57 -11.10
CA ILE A 177 2.55 9.32 -12.42
C ILE A 177 1.07 9.00 -12.22
N PHE A 178 0.20 9.94 -12.60
CA PHE A 178 -1.25 9.77 -12.46
C PHE A 178 -1.86 9.18 -13.74
N ARG A 179 -1.76 7.85 -13.85
CA ARG A 179 -2.30 7.04 -14.95
C ARG A 179 -2.53 5.61 -14.44
N PRO A 180 -3.43 4.81 -15.07
CA PRO A 180 -3.49 3.38 -14.84
C PRO A 180 -2.11 2.72 -15.01
N ALA A 181 -1.71 1.88 -14.05
CA ALA A 181 -0.37 1.28 -14.05
C ALA A 181 -0.15 0.34 -15.26
N GLU A 182 -1.22 -0.20 -15.82
CA GLU A 182 -1.20 -1.00 -17.04
C GLU A 182 -0.67 -0.23 -18.25
N GLU A 183 -0.97 1.08 -18.30
CA GLU A 183 -0.60 1.98 -19.39
C GLU A 183 0.77 2.63 -19.23
N VAL A 184 1.39 2.52 -18.04
CA VAL A 184 2.69 3.13 -17.77
C VAL A 184 3.81 2.20 -18.20
N SER A 185 4.74 2.70 -19.03
CA SER A 185 5.99 1.98 -19.31
C SER A 185 6.97 2.15 -18.15
N PHE A 186 7.52 1.04 -17.65
CA PHE A 186 8.54 1.06 -16.60
C PHE A 186 9.97 0.97 -17.16
N ALA A 187 10.13 0.83 -18.49
CA ALA A 187 11.43 0.66 -19.14
C ALA A 187 12.41 1.83 -18.91
N ASN A 188 11.88 3.04 -18.76
CA ASN A 188 12.67 4.25 -18.52
C ASN A 188 12.71 4.66 -17.04
N LEU A 189 12.31 3.76 -16.14
CA LEU A 189 12.38 3.97 -14.70
C LEU A 189 13.53 3.15 -14.12
N SER A 190 14.32 3.78 -13.25
CA SER A 190 15.42 3.11 -12.55
C SER A 190 15.01 2.85 -11.11
N TYR A 191 14.95 1.59 -10.69
CA TYR A 191 14.61 1.19 -9.33
C TYR A 191 15.21 -0.17 -8.98
N ASP A 192 15.59 -0.30 -7.73
CA ASP A 192 16.11 -1.52 -7.13
C ASP A 192 15.22 -2.07 -6.00
N LEU A 193 14.10 -1.37 -5.74
CA LEU A 193 13.01 -1.88 -4.90
C LEU A 193 11.66 -1.62 -5.58
N VAL A 194 10.85 -2.66 -5.71
CA VAL A 194 9.40 -2.52 -5.92
C VAL A 194 8.73 -2.73 -4.57
N PHE A 195 8.02 -1.74 -4.07
CA PHE A 195 7.21 -1.90 -2.86
C PHE A 195 5.84 -1.30 -3.04
N THR A 196 4.83 -2.14 -2.98
CA THR A 196 3.44 -1.74 -3.20
C THR A 196 2.46 -2.62 -2.42
N SER A 197 1.26 -2.07 -2.21
CA SER A 197 0.07 -2.81 -1.79
C SER A 197 -0.96 -2.60 -2.90
N PRO A 198 -1.11 -3.53 -3.85
CA PRO A 198 -2.09 -3.40 -4.92
C PRO A 198 -3.51 -3.27 -4.37
N PRO A 199 -4.44 -2.64 -5.09
CA PRO A 199 -5.83 -2.58 -4.63
C PRO A 199 -6.37 -4.01 -4.45
N TYR A 200 -7.06 -4.24 -3.34
CA TYR A 200 -7.68 -5.54 -3.08
C TYR A 200 -9.02 -5.60 -3.78
N PHE A 201 -9.15 -6.48 -4.75
CA PHE A 201 -10.40 -6.64 -5.47
C PHE A 201 -11.58 -6.83 -4.51
N MET A 202 -12.67 -6.09 -4.69
CA MET A 202 -13.90 -6.11 -3.89
C MET A 202 -13.82 -5.52 -2.46
N LEU A 203 -12.66 -5.03 -1.99
CA LEU A 203 -12.59 -4.42 -0.65
C LEU A 203 -12.82 -2.91 -0.66
N GLU A 204 -12.39 -2.24 -1.71
CA GLU A 204 -12.50 -0.79 -1.86
C GLU A 204 -12.75 -0.45 -3.33
N GLU A 205 -13.72 0.43 -3.59
CA GLU A 205 -13.93 1.00 -4.92
C GLU A 205 -13.28 2.37 -4.98
N TYR A 206 -12.26 2.48 -5.79
CA TYR A 206 -11.59 3.75 -6.04
C TYR A 206 -12.19 4.44 -7.27
N GLU A 207 -12.48 5.74 -7.13
CA GLU A 207 -12.81 6.57 -8.29
C GLU A 207 -11.69 6.46 -9.33
N GLN A 208 -12.04 6.22 -10.59
CA GLN A 208 -11.11 6.09 -11.72
C GLN A 208 -10.31 4.76 -11.77
N MET A 209 -10.63 3.77 -10.93
CA MET A 209 -10.14 2.43 -11.15
C MET A 209 -10.82 1.86 -12.42
N PRO A 210 -10.08 1.31 -13.39
CA PRO A 210 -10.68 0.68 -14.56
C PRO A 210 -11.66 -0.43 -14.17
N ALA A 211 -12.77 -0.54 -14.89
CA ALA A 211 -13.73 -1.60 -14.66
C ALA A 211 -13.19 -2.93 -15.18
N TYR A 212 -12.79 -3.82 -14.28
CA TYR A 212 -12.28 -5.14 -14.64
C TYR A 212 -13.39 -6.18 -14.81
N GLY A 213 -14.63 -5.87 -14.43
CA GLY A 213 -15.83 -6.70 -14.59
C GLY A 213 -15.89 -7.90 -13.62
N SER A 214 -14.77 -8.46 -13.23
CA SER A 214 -14.69 -9.59 -12.32
C SER A 214 -13.32 -9.63 -11.61
N LYS A 215 -13.22 -10.44 -10.57
CA LYS A 215 -11.96 -10.72 -9.88
C LYS A 215 -10.93 -11.34 -10.83
N GLN A 216 -11.33 -12.30 -11.67
CA GLN A 216 -10.44 -12.88 -12.65
C GLN A 216 -9.98 -11.83 -13.65
N GLY A 217 -10.89 -10.97 -14.13
CA GLY A 217 -10.54 -9.86 -15.01
C GLY A 217 -9.56 -8.87 -14.39
N PHE A 218 -9.64 -8.61 -13.09
CA PHE A 218 -8.66 -7.82 -12.35
C PHE A 218 -7.29 -8.52 -12.28
N ILE A 219 -7.27 -9.82 -11.97
CA ILE A 219 -6.04 -10.61 -11.93
C ILE A 219 -5.35 -10.62 -13.30
N ASP A 220 -6.10 -10.89 -14.37
CA ASP A 220 -5.55 -11.09 -15.72
C ASP A 220 -5.16 -9.79 -16.42
N ARG A 221 -5.90 -8.70 -16.18
CA ARG A 221 -5.68 -7.42 -16.89
C ARG A 221 -4.88 -6.39 -16.11
N PHE A 222 -4.83 -6.51 -14.77
CA PHE A 222 -4.08 -5.59 -13.92
C PHE A 222 -2.97 -6.30 -13.14
N LEU A 223 -3.33 -7.23 -12.22
CA LEU A 223 -2.38 -7.71 -11.22
C LEU A 223 -1.17 -8.39 -11.85
N ILE A 224 -1.40 -9.45 -12.64
CA ILE A 224 -0.31 -10.22 -13.27
C ILE A 224 0.48 -9.35 -14.24
N PRO A 225 -0.12 -8.66 -15.23
CA PRO A 225 0.64 -7.86 -16.19
C PRO A 225 1.47 -6.76 -15.55
N VAL A 226 0.93 -6.04 -14.57
CA VAL A 226 1.63 -4.92 -13.93
C VAL A 226 2.76 -5.42 -13.03
N VAL A 227 2.53 -6.49 -12.25
CA VAL A 227 3.58 -7.12 -11.43
C VAL A 227 4.70 -7.67 -12.29
N MET A 228 4.37 -8.37 -13.39
CA MET A 228 5.38 -8.91 -14.30
C MET A 228 6.18 -7.81 -15.01
N LYS A 229 5.51 -6.71 -15.40
CA LYS A 229 6.18 -5.55 -15.97
C LYS A 229 7.13 -4.89 -14.95
N ALA A 230 6.70 -4.73 -13.70
CA ALA A 230 7.55 -4.20 -12.63
C ALA A 230 8.75 -5.13 -12.34
N TRP A 231 8.53 -6.45 -12.36
CA TRP A 231 9.61 -7.42 -12.22
C TRP A 231 10.60 -7.38 -13.37
N ALA A 232 10.13 -7.27 -14.61
CA ALA A 232 10.97 -7.28 -15.81
C ALA A 232 12.00 -6.13 -15.84
N HIS A 233 11.66 -4.99 -15.27
CA HIS A 233 12.51 -3.79 -15.24
C HIS A 233 13.19 -3.54 -13.88
N LEU A 234 12.93 -4.36 -12.87
CA LEU A 234 13.64 -4.29 -11.59
C LEU A 234 15.12 -4.55 -11.81
N LEU A 235 16.01 -3.75 -11.24
CA LEU A 235 17.47 -3.95 -11.37
C LEU A 235 17.91 -5.28 -10.75
N VAL A 236 18.95 -5.88 -11.33
CA VAL A 236 19.59 -7.08 -10.77
C VAL A 236 20.15 -6.76 -9.39
N GLY A 237 19.94 -7.66 -8.44
CA GLY A 237 20.24 -7.45 -7.02
C GLY A 237 19.10 -6.78 -6.24
N GLY A 238 18.11 -6.23 -6.95
CA GLY A 238 16.94 -5.58 -6.34
C GLY A 238 15.91 -6.55 -5.76
N HIS A 239 14.96 -5.99 -5.05
CA HIS A 239 13.89 -6.74 -4.38
C HIS A 239 12.50 -6.26 -4.84
N MET A 240 11.57 -7.20 -4.91
CA MET A 240 10.14 -6.90 -5.04
C MET A 240 9.45 -7.34 -3.76
N ALA A 241 8.74 -6.42 -3.13
CA ALA A 241 7.99 -6.61 -1.90
C ALA A 241 6.52 -6.26 -2.16
N LEU A 242 5.62 -7.24 -2.12
CA LEU A 242 4.20 -7.04 -2.38
C LEU A 242 3.38 -7.33 -1.11
N ASN A 243 2.71 -6.31 -0.59
CA ASN A 243 1.75 -6.48 0.50
C ASN A 243 0.38 -6.80 -0.10
N MET A 244 -0.05 -8.03 0.03
CA MET A 244 -1.30 -8.50 -0.57
C MET A 244 -1.87 -9.73 0.15
N PRO A 245 -3.18 -10.00 0.02
CA PRO A 245 -3.78 -11.25 0.49
C PRO A 245 -3.16 -12.47 -0.18
N GLU A 246 -3.20 -13.61 0.50
CA GLU A 246 -2.65 -14.88 0.00
C GLU A 246 -3.23 -15.31 -1.35
N GLU A 247 -4.50 -15.03 -1.58
CA GLU A 247 -5.16 -15.32 -2.85
C GLU A 247 -4.53 -14.57 -4.04
N MET A 248 -4.14 -13.30 -3.85
CA MET A 248 -3.45 -12.54 -4.89
C MET A 248 -2.00 -13.05 -5.07
N TYR A 249 -1.35 -13.49 -3.99
CA TYR A 249 -0.06 -14.15 -4.07
C TYR A 249 -0.13 -15.44 -4.88
N GLU A 250 -1.11 -16.30 -4.63
CA GLU A 250 -1.29 -17.54 -5.41
C GLU A 250 -1.51 -17.27 -6.90
N ALA A 251 -2.18 -16.17 -7.25
CA ALA A 251 -2.36 -15.76 -8.65
C ALA A 251 -1.05 -15.32 -9.33
N VAL A 252 -0.16 -14.61 -8.64
CA VAL A 252 1.12 -14.14 -9.22
C VAL A 252 2.25 -15.14 -9.09
N ARG A 253 2.18 -16.08 -8.13
CA ARG A 253 3.23 -17.07 -7.84
C ARG A 253 3.70 -17.87 -9.05
N PRO A 254 2.84 -18.36 -9.96
CA PRO A 254 3.27 -19.12 -11.14
C PRO A 254 4.13 -18.32 -12.14
N HIS A 255 4.04 -16.99 -12.09
CA HIS A 255 4.69 -16.07 -13.04
C HIS A 255 6.02 -15.51 -12.54
N LEU A 256 6.35 -15.71 -11.26
CA LEU A 256 7.55 -15.20 -10.61
C LEU A 256 8.45 -16.35 -10.13
N PRO A 257 9.75 -16.11 -9.90
CA PRO A 257 10.61 -17.09 -9.23
C PRO A 257 10.08 -17.47 -7.85
N LYS A 258 10.65 -18.50 -7.23
CA LYS A 258 10.33 -18.82 -5.84
C LYS A 258 10.59 -17.61 -4.94
N ILE A 259 9.65 -17.31 -4.05
CA ILE A 259 9.81 -16.21 -3.09
C ILE A 259 11.06 -16.45 -2.21
N LYS A 260 11.69 -15.35 -1.83
CA LYS A 260 12.83 -15.38 -0.88
C LYS A 260 12.32 -15.61 0.55
N GLU A 261 11.30 -14.85 0.94
CA GLU A 261 10.69 -14.87 2.27
C GLU A 261 9.29 -14.24 2.24
N ARG A 262 8.53 -14.43 3.31
CA ARG A 262 7.32 -13.65 3.60
C ARG A 262 7.45 -13.03 4.99
N LEU A 263 7.00 -11.78 5.12
CA LEU A 263 7.02 -11.04 6.37
C LEU A 263 5.59 -10.85 6.87
N ALA A 264 5.36 -11.21 8.12
CA ALA A 264 4.09 -10.99 8.79
C ALA A 264 4.01 -9.53 9.27
N LEU A 265 2.96 -8.82 8.86
CA LEU A 265 2.60 -7.52 9.43
C LEU A 265 1.50 -7.75 10.46
N PRO A 266 1.73 -7.47 11.75
CA PRO A 266 0.68 -7.59 12.74
C PRO A 266 -0.42 -6.60 12.42
N LEU A 267 -1.63 -7.10 12.19
CA LEU A 267 -2.82 -6.27 12.10
C LEU A 267 -3.07 -5.63 13.47
N SER A 268 -3.55 -4.39 13.49
CA SER A 268 -3.98 -3.77 14.74
C SER A 268 -5.08 -4.65 15.35
N ASN A 269 -4.97 -4.99 16.64
CA ASN A 269 -5.99 -5.69 17.42
C ASN A 269 -7.26 -4.81 17.53
N ARG A 270 -7.98 -4.64 16.42
CA ARG A 270 -9.37 -4.25 16.48
C ARG A 270 -10.11 -5.54 16.72
N HIS A 271 -10.62 -5.72 17.93
CA HIS A 271 -11.59 -6.79 18.20
C HIS A 271 -12.66 -6.70 17.11
N PRO A 272 -12.90 -7.75 16.32
CA PRO A 272 -14.07 -7.79 15.49
C PRO A 272 -15.25 -7.58 16.42
N VAL A 273 -16.02 -6.50 16.22
CA VAL A 273 -17.32 -6.38 16.85
C VAL A 273 -18.11 -7.54 16.28
N ASN A 274 -18.42 -8.50 17.13
CA ASN A 274 -19.09 -9.73 16.78
C ASN A 274 -20.32 -9.42 15.93
N THR A 275 -20.29 -9.90 14.72
CA THR A 275 -21.50 -10.29 14.03
C THR A 275 -22.30 -11.20 14.95
N ALA A 276 -23.57 -10.83 15.16
CA ALA A 276 -24.61 -11.57 15.83
C ALA A 276 -24.28 -13.04 16.15
N LYS A 277 -24.04 -13.31 17.40
CA LYS A 277 -24.00 -14.54 18.18
C LYS A 277 -22.64 -14.68 18.90
N GLY A 278 -22.65 -14.47 20.19
CA GLY A 278 -21.63 -14.64 21.20
C GLY A 278 -20.67 -15.87 21.11
N GLN A 279 -20.06 -16.07 19.97
CA GLN A 279 -18.99 -17.04 19.78
C GLN A 279 -17.65 -16.33 20.03
N THR A 280 -17.00 -16.71 21.09
CA THR A 280 -15.56 -16.47 21.31
C THR A 280 -14.80 -17.05 20.13
N LEU A 281 -14.06 -16.21 19.43
CA LEU A 281 -13.13 -16.64 18.37
C LEU A 281 -12.10 -17.61 18.97
N GLY A 282 -11.87 -18.74 18.32
CA GLY A 282 -10.88 -19.72 18.71
C GLY A 282 -9.45 -19.14 18.74
N GLU A 283 -8.51 -19.82 19.36
CA GLU A 283 -7.12 -19.36 19.48
C GLU A 283 -6.43 -19.12 18.13
N GLU A 284 -6.83 -19.81 17.05
CA GLU A 284 -6.35 -19.65 15.70
C GLU A 284 -6.71 -18.29 15.05
N ASP A 285 -7.75 -17.60 15.52
CA ASP A 285 -8.15 -16.29 15.03
C ASP A 285 -7.40 -15.11 15.69
N LYS A 286 -6.55 -15.36 16.66
CA LYS A 286 -5.83 -14.32 17.42
C LYS A 286 -4.65 -13.70 16.66
N GLU A 287 -4.16 -14.34 15.60
CA GLU A 287 -3.05 -13.84 14.79
C GLU A 287 -3.46 -13.58 13.34
N ARG A 288 -4.28 -12.55 13.11
CA ARG A 288 -4.49 -12.06 11.75
C ARG A 288 -3.28 -11.27 11.30
N HIS A 289 -2.54 -11.81 10.34
CA HIS A 289 -1.42 -11.13 9.70
C HIS A 289 -1.78 -10.69 8.28
N GLU A 290 -1.33 -9.51 7.90
CA GLU A 290 -1.12 -9.19 6.50
C GLU A 290 0.28 -9.64 6.12
N TRP A 291 0.43 -10.19 4.92
CA TRP A 291 1.70 -10.69 4.45
C TRP A 291 2.34 -9.74 3.45
N ILE A 292 3.67 -9.56 3.56
CA ILE A 292 4.49 -9.00 2.50
C ILE A 292 5.29 -10.15 1.92
N TYR A 293 5.09 -10.43 0.64
CA TYR A 293 5.81 -11.45 -0.12
C TYR A 293 7.02 -10.81 -0.79
N ILE A 294 8.21 -11.44 -0.61
CA ILE A 294 9.49 -10.87 -1.02
C ILE A 294 10.14 -11.76 -2.08
N TRP A 295 10.49 -11.16 -3.21
CA TRP A 295 11.33 -11.75 -4.24
C TRP A 295 12.64 -11.00 -4.35
N TRP A 296 13.68 -11.72 -4.72
CA TRP A 296 15.00 -11.17 -5.00
C TRP A 296 15.36 -11.43 -6.46
N ARG A 297 15.67 -10.39 -7.23
CA ARG A 297 16.11 -10.52 -8.62
C ARG A 297 17.61 -10.84 -8.67
N ARG A 298 17.93 -12.12 -8.67
CA ARG A 298 19.31 -12.60 -8.84
C ARG A 298 19.78 -12.40 -10.27
N SER A 299 21.12 -12.23 -10.49
CA SER A 299 21.71 -12.40 -11.81
C SER A 299 21.42 -13.81 -12.32
N VAL A 300 20.97 -13.93 -13.55
CA VAL A 300 20.99 -15.25 -14.22
C VAL A 300 22.46 -15.59 -14.40
N PRO A 301 22.96 -16.75 -13.92
CA PRO A 301 24.32 -17.16 -14.20
C PRO A 301 24.50 -17.19 -15.73
N THR A 302 25.44 -16.41 -16.24
CA THR A 302 25.81 -16.51 -17.65
C THR A 302 26.27 -17.96 -17.88
N PRO A 303 25.68 -18.71 -18.83
CA PRO A 303 26.12 -20.05 -19.12
C PRO A 303 27.64 -19.96 -19.38
N LEU A 304 28.43 -20.68 -18.57
CA LEU A 304 29.85 -20.78 -18.78
C LEU A 304 30.08 -21.14 -20.26
N SER A 305 30.70 -20.24 -21.01
CA SER A 305 31.08 -20.51 -22.40
C SER A 305 31.81 -21.87 -22.40
N ARG A 306 31.25 -22.86 -23.10
CA ARG A 306 31.87 -24.15 -23.28
C ARG A 306 33.32 -23.87 -23.74
N LYS A 307 34.31 -24.11 -22.89
CA LYS A 307 35.70 -24.09 -23.27
C LYS A 307 35.82 -25.02 -24.49
N ARG A 308 36.18 -24.45 -25.66
CA ARG A 308 36.52 -25.21 -26.84
C ARG A 308 37.60 -26.22 -26.41
N VAL A 309 37.22 -27.50 -26.37
CA VAL A 309 38.14 -28.60 -26.24
C VAL A 309 39.01 -28.50 -27.48
N ARG A 310 40.28 -28.09 -27.30
CA ARG A 310 41.31 -28.16 -28.35
C ARG A 310 41.45 -29.63 -28.72
N SER A 311 41.05 -30.00 -29.95
CA SER A 311 41.33 -31.31 -30.52
C SER A 311 42.83 -31.50 -30.55
N SER A 312 43.33 -32.44 -29.76
CA SER A 312 44.72 -32.93 -29.86
C SER A 312 44.93 -33.54 -31.20
N LYS A 313 45.88 -32.99 -31.96
CA LYS A 313 46.37 -33.55 -33.24
C LYS A 313 46.87 -34.97 -33.01
N VAL A 314 46.24 -35.94 -33.66
CA VAL A 314 46.71 -37.31 -33.80
C VAL A 314 48.00 -37.27 -34.65
N LYS A 315 49.14 -37.58 -34.04
CA LYS A 315 50.41 -37.83 -34.79
C LYS A 315 50.29 -39.17 -35.48
N THR A 316 50.23 -39.14 -36.79
CA THR A 316 50.35 -40.33 -37.64
C THR A 316 51.81 -40.78 -37.63
N LEU A 317 52.10 -41.95 -37.05
CA LEU A 317 53.39 -42.64 -37.18
C LEU A 317 53.52 -43.20 -38.61
N LYS A 318 54.44 -42.64 -39.39
CA LYS A 318 54.94 -43.27 -40.63
C LYS A 318 55.85 -44.42 -40.24
N LYS A 319 55.47 -45.65 -40.65
CA LYS A 319 56.37 -46.82 -40.70
C LYS A 319 57.45 -46.60 -41.77
N LEU A 320 58.66 -46.74 -41.37
CA LEU A 320 59.82 -46.91 -42.27
C LEU A 320 59.90 -48.35 -42.78
N ARG A 321 60.18 -48.43 -44.04
CA ARG A 321 61.05 -49.37 -44.64
C ARG A 321 62.24 -48.61 -45.15
#